data_68c135a3bc1eecf2edad0a2f4ff2755c
#
_entry.id   68c135a3bc1eecf2edad0a2f4ff2755c
#
_cell.length_a   1.000
_cell.length_b   1.000
_cell.length_c   1.000
_cell.angle_alpha   90.00
_cell.angle_beta   90.00
_cell.angle_gamma   90.00
#
_symmetry.space_group_name_H-M   'P 1'
#
loop_
_entity.id
_entity.type
_entity.pdbx_description
1 polymer ?
#
loop_
_entity_poly.entity_id
_entity_poly.type
_entity_poly.pdbx_seq_one_letter_code
_entity_poly.pdbx_strand_id
1 'polypeptide(L)'
;MGASLTSARFFPVLDNTGDNISDRNPHFCELTAHYWAWKNLKCDIIGLNHYRRFFDFHRPFPAFSPDRSFINIDSFLKETYQFPDLEILLNDYDIILSPKRHYPYNVATQYAISHLVNDLNLLKEVIQHLTPEYAEAFHTFMYHCNAYSGYNMFITRRKHFNEYSQWLFRVLFELEKRVNCPPIRIRHVCSAIYQKD
;
A
#
# COMPACT_ATOMS: atom_id res chain seq x y z
N MET A 1 -14.04 2.42 0.79
CA MET A 1 -13.12 3.40 0.19
C MET A 1 -13.92 4.32 -0.73
N GLY A 2 -13.61 5.63 -0.73
CA GLY A 2 -14.32 6.60 -1.54
C GLY A 2 -15.79 6.77 -1.16
N ALA A 3 -16.12 6.62 0.12
CA ALA A 3 -17.50 6.69 0.59
C ALA A 3 -18.14 8.07 0.40
N SER A 4 -17.35 9.13 0.20
CA SER A 4 -17.84 10.46 -0.18
C SER A 4 -18.42 10.53 -1.59
N LEU A 5 -18.08 9.57 -2.46
CA LEU A 5 -18.46 9.57 -3.88
C LEU A 5 -19.69 8.70 -4.19
N THR A 6 -20.27 8.06 -3.18
CA THR A 6 -21.44 7.17 -3.35
C THR A 6 -22.38 7.23 -2.16
N SER A 7 -23.66 7.04 -2.40
CA SER A 7 -24.67 6.83 -1.35
C SER A 7 -24.73 5.39 -0.86
N ALA A 8 -24.11 4.44 -1.57
CA ALA A 8 -24.11 3.04 -1.18
C ALA A 8 -23.35 2.82 0.14
N ARG A 9 -23.90 2.01 1.02
CA ARG A 9 -23.37 1.71 2.36
C ARG A 9 -23.28 0.21 2.55
N PHE A 10 -22.14 -0.36 2.14
CA PHE A 10 -21.90 -1.80 2.22
C PHE A 10 -21.23 -2.24 3.52
N PHE A 11 -20.60 -1.31 4.24
CA PHE A 11 -19.80 -1.60 5.43
C PHE A 11 -20.17 -0.65 6.57
N PRO A 12 -20.07 -1.10 7.83
CA PRO A 12 -20.38 -0.27 8.99
C PRO A 12 -19.38 0.87 9.20
N VAL A 13 -18.15 0.72 8.74
CA VAL A 13 -17.09 1.73 8.85
C VAL A 13 -16.80 2.30 7.46
N LEU A 14 -16.84 3.61 7.36
CA LEU A 14 -16.67 4.35 6.11
C LEU A 14 -15.50 5.32 6.23
N ASP A 15 -14.76 5.50 5.14
CA ASP A 15 -13.58 6.36 5.06
C ASP A 15 -13.88 7.86 4.86
N ASN A 16 -15.14 8.27 5.02
CA ASN A 16 -15.59 9.67 4.89
C ASN A 16 -16.00 10.29 6.23
N THR A 17 -15.56 9.73 7.34
CA THR A 17 -15.79 10.25 8.70
C THR A 17 -14.49 10.80 9.28
N GLY A 18 -14.59 11.73 10.24
CA GLY A 18 -13.42 12.33 10.88
C GLY A 18 -12.45 12.99 9.89
N ASP A 19 -11.15 12.97 10.20
CA ASP A 19 -10.10 13.46 9.29
C ASP A 19 -9.92 12.46 8.14
N ASN A 20 -10.25 12.86 6.92
CA ASN A 20 -10.30 11.97 5.78
C ASN A 20 -9.99 12.67 4.44
N ILE A 21 -9.70 11.85 3.42
CA ILE A 21 -9.50 12.26 2.02
C ILE A 21 -10.38 11.41 1.08
N SER A 22 -11.56 11.02 1.53
CA SER A 22 -12.44 10.09 0.81
C SER A 22 -12.91 10.63 -0.55
N ASP A 23 -13.05 11.96 -0.69
CA ASP A 23 -13.34 12.67 -1.93
C ASP A 23 -12.22 12.55 -2.97
N ARG A 24 -10.97 12.30 -2.54
CA ARG A 24 -9.82 12.10 -3.41
C ARG A 24 -9.64 10.64 -3.87
N ASN A 25 -10.61 9.78 -3.63
CA ASN A 25 -10.52 8.36 -4.03
C ASN A 25 -10.20 8.14 -5.52
N PRO A 26 -10.66 8.97 -6.49
CA PRO A 26 -10.25 8.83 -7.89
C PRO A 26 -8.74 8.91 -8.11
N HIS A 27 -8.01 9.62 -7.24
CA HIS A 27 -6.56 9.81 -7.29
C HIS A 27 -5.82 8.81 -6.39
N PHE A 28 -6.32 8.61 -5.17
CA PHE A 28 -5.63 7.89 -4.10
C PHE A 28 -6.10 6.43 -3.93
N CYS A 29 -7.19 6.02 -4.56
CA CYS A 29 -7.73 4.65 -4.50
C CYS A 29 -7.83 4.12 -3.05
N GLU A 30 -7.20 2.96 -2.75
CA GLU A 30 -7.18 2.35 -1.42
C GLU A 30 -6.50 3.21 -0.34
N LEU A 31 -5.69 4.16 -0.75
CA LEU A 31 -5.01 5.05 0.18
C LEU A 31 -5.97 5.99 0.92
N THR A 32 -7.20 6.19 0.43
CA THR A 32 -8.21 6.93 1.21
C THR A 32 -8.59 6.19 2.48
N ALA A 33 -8.70 4.86 2.44
CA ALA A 33 -8.93 4.04 3.62
C ALA A 33 -7.69 3.98 4.52
N HIS A 34 -6.48 3.92 3.94
CA HIS A 34 -5.22 3.98 4.69
C HIS A 34 -5.10 5.29 5.45
N TYR A 35 -5.37 6.45 4.80
CA TYR A 35 -5.35 7.76 5.43
C TYR A 35 -6.35 7.83 6.57
N TRP A 36 -7.59 7.38 6.33
CA TRP A 36 -8.63 7.34 7.34
C TRP A 36 -8.23 6.49 8.55
N ALA A 37 -7.66 5.32 8.32
CA ALA A 37 -7.17 4.43 9.38
C ALA A 37 -6.04 5.09 10.18
N TRP A 38 -5.12 5.79 9.50
CA TRP A 38 -4.06 6.54 10.16
C TRP A 38 -4.59 7.62 11.10
N LYS A 39 -5.58 8.37 10.66
CA LYS A 39 -6.12 9.53 11.40
C LYS A 39 -7.13 9.16 12.48
N ASN A 40 -7.92 8.11 12.29
CA ASN A 40 -9.12 7.89 13.11
C ASN A 40 -9.11 6.57 13.89
N LEU A 41 -8.41 5.53 13.46
CA LEU A 41 -8.37 4.27 14.21
C LEU A 41 -7.44 4.37 15.42
N LYS A 42 -7.86 3.75 16.52
CA LYS A 42 -7.07 3.56 17.73
C LYS A 42 -6.89 2.06 17.96
N CYS A 43 -5.74 1.54 17.61
CA CYS A 43 -5.37 0.14 17.78
C CYS A 43 -3.84 0.02 17.84
N ASP A 44 -3.32 -1.02 18.47
CA ASP A 44 -1.88 -1.23 18.65
C ASP A 44 -1.26 -1.92 17.43
N ILE A 45 -2.01 -2.79 16.80
CA ILE A 45 -1.64 -3.48 15.55
C ILE A 45 -2.62 -3.07 14.46
N ILE A 46 -2.09 -2.81 13.29
CA ILE A 46 -2.88 -2.45 12.12
C ILE A 46 -2.41 -3.23 10.90
N GLY A 47 -3.39 -3.68 10.10
CA GLY A 47 -3.12 -4.37 8.85
C GLY A 47 -3.94 -3.81 7.70
N LEU A 48 -3.36 -3.84 6.52
CA LEU A 48 -4.01 -3.54 5.26
C LEU A 48 -4.02 -4.79 4.38
N ASN A 49 -5.20 -5.13 3.88
CA ASN A 49 -5.39 -6.13 2.85
C ASN A 49 -5.87 -5.48 1.56
N HIS A 50 -5.54 -6.07 0.44
CA HIS A 50 -6.15 -5.71 -0.82
C HIS A 50 -7.59 -6.25 -0.88
N TYR A 51 -8.50 -5.59 -1.60
CA TYR A 51 -9.93 -5.98 -1.68
C TYR A 51 -10.18 -7.39 -2.26
N ARG A 52 -9.19 -8.00 -2.92
CA ARG A 52 -9.27 -9.36 -3.49
C ARG A 52 -8.15 -10.27 -3.01
N ARG A 53 -7.33 -9.86 -2.06
CA ARG A 53 -6.17 -10.62 -1.58
C ARG A 53 -6.08 -10.53 -0.07
N PHE A 54 -5.78 -11.66 0.53
CA PHE A 54 -5.68 -11.81 1.98
C PHE A 54 -4.39 -12.54 2.31
N PHE A 55 -3.86 -12.30 3.50
CA PHE A 55 -2.75 -13.09 4.02
C PHE A 55 -3.24 -14.52 4.29
N ASP A 56 -2.44 -15.52 3.88
CA ASP A 56 -2.69 -16.92 4.17
C ASP A 56 -1.72 -17.38 5.27
N PHE A 57 -2.23 -17.43 6.49
CA PHE A 57 -1.47 -17.88 7.66
C PHE A 57 -1.55 -19.40 7.90
N HIS A 58 -2.24 -20.15 7.05
CA HIS A 58 -2.24 -21.62 7.10
C HIS A 58 -0.97 -22.22 6.51
N ARG A 59 -0.18 -21.43 5.79
CA ARG A 59 1.08 -21.86 5.20
C ARG A 59 2.26 -21.62 6.13
N PRO A 60 3.36 -22.42 5.97
CA PRO A 60 4.59 -22.18 6.71
C PRO A 60 5.08 -20.74 6.55
N PHE A 61 5.47 -20.13 7.65
CA PHE A 61 6.04 -18.79 7.69
C PHE A 61 7.53 -18.87 8.05
N PRO A 62 8.43 -18.09 7.42
CA PRO A 62 8.17 -17.23 6.27
C PRO A 62 7.95 -18.01 4.97
N ALA A 63 6.99 -17.54 4.15
CA ALA A 63 6.79 -18.09 2.83
C ALA A 63 7.76 -17.44 1.83
N PHE A 64 8.53 -18.27 1.13
CA PHE A 64 9.54 -17.80 0.16
C PHE A 64 9.02 -17.73 -1.27
N SER A 65 7.80 -18.19 -1.50
CA SER A 65 7.19 -18.19 -2.83
C SER A 65 5.94 -17.31 -2.85
N PRO A 66 5.74 -16.50 -3.90
CA PRO A 66 4.49 -15.75 -4.12
C PRO A 66 3.38 -16.68 -4.60
N ASP A 67 3.28 -17.86 -4.00
CA ASP A 67 2.31 -18.85 -4.36
C ASP A 67 0.91 -18.33 -4.02
N ARG A 68 0.05 -18.26 -5.03
CA ARG A 68 -1.31 -17.73 -4.91
C ARG A 68 -2.28 -18.92 -4.82
N SER A 69 -2.97 -19.03 -3.70
CA SER A 69 -4.15 -19.88 -3.60
C SER A 69 -5.36 -19.09 -4.09
N PHE A 70 -6.14 -19.71 -4.95
CA PHE A 70 -7.45 -19.18 -5.32
C PHE A 70 -8.50 -19.87 -4.48
N ILE A 71 -9.35 -19.10 -3.84
CA ILE A 71 -10.50 -19.61 -3.11
C ILE A 71 -11.77 -19.01 -3.73
N ASN A 72 -12.79 -19.84 -3.86
CA ASN A 72 -14.11 -19.35 -4.23
C ASN A 72 -14.67 -18.46 -3.13
N ILE A 73 -15.35 -17.36 -3.49
CA ILE A 73 -15.89 -16.41 -2.52
C ILE A 73 -16.86 -17.05 -1.53
N ASP A 74 -17.68 -17.98 -1.98
CA ASP A 74 -18.64 -18.66 -1.09
C ASP A 74 -17.94 -19.57 -0.08
N SER A 75 -16.82 -20.20 -0.49
CA SER A 75 -15.98 -20.97 0.41
C SER A 75 -15.25 -20.05 1.40
N PHE A 76 -14.71 -18.95 0.93
CA PHE A 76 -14.02 -17.96 1.77
C PHE A 76 -14.96 -17.37 2.85
N LEU A 77 -16.19 -17.05 2.49
CA LEU A 77 -17.18 -16.50 3.43
C LEU A 77 -17.64 -17.54 4.47
N LYS A 78 -17.48 -18.83 4.20
CA LYS A 78 -17.81 -19.93 5.13
C LYS A 78 -16.63 -20.30 6.03
N GLU A 79 -15.41 -19.98 5.62
CA GLU A 79 -14.22 -20.22 6.43
C GLU A 79 -14.11 -19.20 7.56
N THR A 80 -13.81 -19.71 8.75
CA THR A 80 -13.40 -18.83 9.85
C THR A 80 -11.95 -18.43 9.61
N TYR A 81 -11.73 -17.20 9.16
CA TYR A 81 -10.38 -16.68 8.97
C TYR A 81 -9.71 -16.51 10.33
N GLN A 82 -8.70 -17.34 10.60
CA GLN A 82 -7.95 -17.30 11.85
C GLN A 82 -6.64 -16.56 11.63
N PHE A 83 -6.42 -15.51 12.40
CA PHE A 83 -5.12 -14.90 12.52
C PHE A 83 -4.27 -15.66 13.54
N PRO A 84 -2.96 -15.79 13.31
CA PRO A 84 -2.03 -16.20 14.36
C PRO A 84 -2.01 -15.12 15.47
N ASP A 85 -1.33 -15.41 16.57
CA ASP A 85 -1.07 -14.39 17.58
C ASP A 85 -0.11 -13.32 17.00
N LEU A 86 -0.70 -12.22 16.55
CA LEU A 86 0.04 -11.12 15.93
C LEU A 86 0.94 -10.38 16.91
N GLU A 87 0.61 -10.40 18.21
CA GLU A 87 1.47 -9.82 19.26
C GLU A 87 2.79 -10.59 19.35
N ILE A 88 2.72 -11.93 19.34
CA ILE A 88 3.90 -12.78 19.35
C ILE A 88 4.73 -12.55 18.08
N LEU A 89 4.12 -12.61 16.89
CA LEU A 89 4.83 -12.42 15.63
C LEU A 89 5.52 -11.05 15.55
N LEU A 90 4.86 -9.99 15.99
CA LEU A 90 5.41 -8.64 15.95
C LEU A 90 6.37 -8.33 17.11
N ASN A 91 6.72 -9.29 17.95
CA ASN A 91 7.89 -9.20 18.84
C ASN A 91 9.17 -9.52 18.10
N ASP A 92 9.11 -10.43 17.11
CA ASP A 92 10.26 -10.86 16.33
C ASP A 92 10.41 -10.09 15.01
N TYR A 93 9.32 -9.45 14.52
CA TYR A 93 9.27 -8.75 13.23
C TYR A 93 8.62 -7.38 13.37
N ASP A 94 9.17 -6.37 12.74
CA ASP A 94 8.58 -5.02 12.71
C ASP A 94 7.37 -4.93 11.78
N ILE A 95 7.36 -5.76 10.72
CA ILE A 95 6.32 -5.75 9.70
C ILE A 95 6.16 -7.12 9.04
N ILE A 96 4.93 -7.50 8.78
CA ILE A 96 4.57 -8.68 7.98
C ILE A 96 4.13 -8.17 6.61
N LEU A 97 4.76 -8.67 5.54
CA LEU A 97 4.50 -8.30 4.16
C LEU A 97 4.06 -9.52 3.34
N SER A 98 3.43 -9.27 2.20
CA SER A 98 3.27 -10.31 1.18
C SER A 98 4.65 -10.76 0.66
N PRO A 99 4.81 -12.04 0.24
CA PRO A 99 6.07 -12.50 -0.34
C PRO A 99 6.49 -11.63 -1.54
N LYS A 100 7.81 -11.40 -1.65
CA LYS A 100 8.36 -10.64 -2.77
C LYS A 100 8.12 -11.35 -4.09
N ARG A 101 7.66 -10.61 -5.08
CA ARG A 101 7.58 -11.05 -6.46
C ARG A 101 8.83 -10.61 -7.21
N HIS A 102 9.48 -11.53 -7.89
CA HIS A 102 10.67 -11.28 -8.70
C HIS A 102 10.29 -10.97 -10.14
N TYR A 103 10.99 -10.03 -10.74
CA TYR A 103 10.82 -9.60 -12.12
C TYR A 103 12.13 -9.80 -12.90
N PRO A 104 12.07 -9.96 -14.23
CA PRO A 104 13.27 -10.07 -15.05
C PRO A 104 14.06 -8.76 -15.19
N TYR A 105 13.45 -7.64 -14.79
CA TYR A 105 14.01 -6.28 -14.86
C TYR A 105 14.04 -5.65 -13.46
N ASN A 106 14.80 -4.55 -13.34
CA ASN A 106 14.71 -3.74 -12.13
C ASN A 106 13.35 -3.06 -11.99
N VAL A 107 13.04 -2.58 -10.79
CA VAL A 107 11.73 -2.00 -10.46
C VAL A 107 11.41 -0.79 -11.35
N ALA A 108 12.39 0.07 -11.66
CA ALA A 108 12.18 1.22 -12.54
C ALA A 108 11.80 0.81 -13.96
N THR A 109 12.44 -0.21 -14.52
CA THR A 109 12.08 -0.75 -15.84
C THR A 109 10.70 -1.40 -15.80
N GLN A 110 10.39 -2.18 -14.76
CA GLN A 110 9.07 -2.77 -14.58
C GLN A 110 7.98 -1.69 -14.52
N TYR A 111 8.25 -0.58 -13.82
CA TYR A 111 7.35 0.57 -13.81
C TYR A 111 7.17 1.18 -15.20
N ALA A 112 8.26 1.41 -15.92
CA ALA A 112 8.26 2.04 -17.25
C ALA A 112 7.50 1.26 -18.32
N ILE A 113 7.38 -0.06 -18.19
CA ILE A 113 6.59 -0.91 -19.11
C ILE A 113 5.10 -0.56 -19.06
N SER A 114 4.58 -0.14 -17.91
CA SER A 114 3.13 0.05 -17.69
C SER A 114 2.73 1.49 -17.39
N HIS A 115 3.70 2.37 -17.10
CA HIS A 115 3.47 3.72 -16.59
C HIS A 115 4.39 4.76 -17.23
N LEU A 116 4.09 6.04 -16.98
CA LEU A 116 4.87 7.15 -17.53
C LEU A 116 6.17 7.37 -16.72
N VAL A 117 7.31 7.28 -17.38
CA VAL A 117 8.63 7.50 -16.77
C VAL A 117 8.76 8.89 -16.13
N ASN A 118 8.11 9.90 -16.72
CA ASN A 118 8.12 11.26 -16.16
C ASN A 118 7.51 11.32 -14.75
N ASP A 119 6.53 10.50 -14.46
CA ASP A 119 5.92 10.45 -13.13
C ASP A 119 6.90 9.86 -12.09
N LEU A 120 7.70 8.87 -12.51
CA LEU A 120 8.78 8.31 -11.66
C LEU A 120 9.89 9.34 -11.43
N ASN A 121 10.27 10.11 -12.44
CA ASN A 121 11.26 11.18 -12.31
C ASN A 121 10.77 12.26 -11.34
N LEU A 122 9.53 12.67 -11.45
CA LEU A 122 8.92 13.63 -10.54
C LEU A 122 8.87 13.11 -9.09
N LEU A 123 8.52 11.83 -8.91
CA LEU A 123 8.57 11.20 -7.58
C LEU A 123 9.99 11.22 -6.99
N LYS A 124 11.00 10.92 -7.80
CA LYS A 124 12.42 11.01 -7.40
C LYS A 124 12.79 12.41 -6.92
N GLU A 125 12.41 13.45 -7.68
CA GLU A 125 12.64 14.85 -7.31
C GLU A 125 11.95 15.23 -6.00
N VAL A 126 10.70 14.79 -5.82
CA VAL A 126 9.95 15.02 -4.58
C VAL A 126 10.63 14.37 -3.39
N ILE A 127 11.07 13.11 -3.51
CA ILE A 127 11.79 12.41 -2.44
C ILE A 127 13.12 13.12 -2.14
N GLN A 128 13.90 13.48 -3.14
CA GLN A 128 15.17 14.19 -2.96
C GLN A 128 15.00 15.54 -2.25
N HIS A 129 13.89 16.23 -2.52
CA HIS A 129 13.60 17.53 -1.92
C HIS A 129 13.03 17.43 -0.50
N LEU A 130 12.06 16.56 -0.29
CA LEU A 130 11.34 16.48 0.99
C LEU A 130 11.98 15.56 2.03
N THR A 131 12.62 14.50 1.55
CA THR A 131 13.14 13.41 2.40
C THR A 131 14.46 12.90 1.83
N PRO A 132 15.51 13.77 1.72
CA PRO A 132 16.79 13.42 1.11
C PRO A 132 17.46 12.19 1.75
N GLU A 133 17.17 11.93 3.03
CA GLU A 133 17.63 10.74 3.76
C GLU A 133 17.15 9.41 3.14
N TYR A 134 16.06 9.42 2.37
CA TYR A 134 15.56 8.25 1.64
C TYR A 134 15.98 8.19 0.17
N ALA A 135 16.69 9.22 -0.34
CA ALA A 135 17.03 9.31 -1.78
C ALA A 135 17.90 8.14 -2.25
N GLU A 136 18.88 7.72 -1.45
CA GLU A 136 19.76 6.60 -1.77
C GLU A 136 18.99 5.27 -1.70
N ALA A 137 18.17 5.06 -0.67
CA ALA A 137 17.34 3.86 -0.54
C ALA A 137 16.35 3.75 -1.71
N PHE A 138 15.72 4.86 -2.10
CA PHE A 138 14.85 4.93 -3.28
C PHE A 138 15.61 4.57 -4.56
N HIS A 139 16.79 5.15 -4.78
CA HIS A 139 17.61 4.85 -5.95
C HIS A 139 17.99 3.37 -6.00
N THR A 140 18.48 2.83 -4.90
CA THR A 140 18.85 1.41 -4.80
C THR A 140 17.66 0.50 -5.09
N PHE A 141 16.51 0.79 -4.48
CA PHE A 141 15.29 0.00 -4.70
C PHE A 141 14.84 0.04 -6.15
N MET A 142 14.75 1.22 -6.75
CA MET A 142 14.23 1.36 -8.12
C MET A 142 15.17 0.80 -9.19
N TYR A 143 16.48 1.00 -9.05
CA TYR A 143 17.42 0.71 -10.14
C TYR A 143 18.29 -0.53 -9.93
N HIS A 144 18.41 -1.04 -8.68
CA HIS A 144 19.25 -2.19 -8.35
C HIS A 144 18.46 -3.38 -7.77
N CYS A 145 17.19 -3.22 -7.43
CA CYS A 145 16.33 -4.32 -7.03
C CYS A 145 15.41 -4.75 -8.19
N ASN A 146 15.09 -6.04 -8.20
CA ASN A 146 14.16 -6.63 -9.16
C ASN A 146 13.01 -7.40 -8.46
N ALA A 147 12.82 -7.17 -7.17
CA ALA A 147 11.79 -7.82 -6.38
C ALA A 147 11.19 -6.88 -5.35
N TYR A 148 9.87 -6.97 -5.17
CA TYR A 148 9.14 -6.20 -4.16
C TYR A 148 7.89 -6.93 -3.68
N SER A 149 7.39 -6.54 -2.49
CA SER A 149 6.11 -6.98 -1.95
C SER A 149 5.01 -6.06 -2.46
N GLY A 150 4.17 -6.56 -3.36
CA GLY A 150 3.13 -5.78 -4.02
C GLY A 150 1.83 -5.66 -3.21
N TYR A 151 0.86 -4.94 -3.79
CA TYR A 151 -0.54 -4.84 -3.35
C TYR A 151 -0.82 -3.98 -2.12
N ASN A 152 0.15 -3.25 -1.61
CA ASN A 152 -0.01 -2.44 -0.40
C ASN A 152 -0.59 -3.25 0.77
N MET A 153 -0.09 -4.46 0.95
CA MET A 153 -0.52 -5.38 2.00
C MET A 153 0.57 -5.49 3.06
N PHE A 154 0.21 -5.19 4.29
CA PHE A 154 1.11 -5.33 5.43
C PHE A 154 0.35 -5.44 6.75
N ILE A 155 1.02 -5.95 7.80
CA ILE A 155 0.57 -5.89 9.19
C ILE A 155 1.77 -5.41 10.01
N THR A 156 1.55 -4.41 10.86
CA THR A 156 2.61 -3.81 11.67
C THR A 156 2.07 -3.17 12.95
N ARG A 157 2.97 -2.81 13.86
CA ARG A 157 2.60 -2.03 15.05
C ARG A 157 2.27 -0.58 14.70
N ARG A 158 1.41 0.01 15.49
CA ARG A 158 0.92 1.40 15.32
C ARG A 158 2.04 2.41 15.15
N LYS A 159 3.14 2.26 15.85
CA LYS A 159 4.30 3.15 15.74
C LYS A 159 4.81 3.21 14.29
N HIS A 160 5.14 2.07 13.70
CA HIS A 160 5.66 1.99 12.33
C HIS A 160 4.63 2.40 11.28
N PHE A 161 3.36 2.06 11.53
CA PHE A 161 2.27 2.53 10.67
C PHE A 161 2.17 4.05 10.64
N ASN A 162 2.30 4.71 11.78
CA ASN A 162 2.25 6.18 11.86
C ASN A 162 3.44 6.82 11.14
N GLU A 163 4.66 6.35 11.38
CA GLU A 163 5.89 6.83 10.74
C GLU A 163 5.80 6.69 9.22
N TYR A 164 5.40 5.51 8.75
CA TYR A 164 5.20 5.24 7.34
C TYR A 164 4.11 6.11 6.71
N SER A 165 2.94 6.22 7.36
CA SER A 165 1.83 7.01 6.85
C SER A 165 2.19 8.50 6.76
N GLN A 166 2.88 9.02 7.77
CA GLN A 166 3.34 10.41 7.77
C GLN A 166 4.28 10.70 6.60
N TRP A 167 5.25 9.84 6.37
CA TRP A 167 6.16 9.95 5.24
C TRP A 167 5.42 9.83 3.91
N LEU A 168 4.61 8.78 3.76
CA LEU A 168 3.88 8.49 2.55
C LEU A 168 2.99 9.65 2.09
N PHE A 169 2.12 10.14 2.98
CA PHE A 169 1.18 11.20 2.62
C PHE A 169 1.87 12.55 2.45
N ARG A 170 2.98 12.81 3.14
CA ARG A 170 3.81 13.99 2.87
C ARG A 170 4.34 13.99 1.44
N VAL A 171 4.87 12.86 0.97
CA VAL A 171 5.37 12.69 -0.40
C VAL A 171 4.24 12.78 -1.42
N LEU A 172 3.14 12.05 -1.20
CA LEU A 172 2.02 12.00 -2.14
C LEU A 172 1.30 13.34 -2.30
N PHE A 173 1.09 14.09 -1.23
CA PHE A 173 0.45 15.41 -1.32
C PHE A 173 1.34 16.43 -2.02
N GLU A 174 2.65 16.36 -1.85
CA GLU A 174 3.55 17.22 -2.61
C GLU A 174 3.59 16.85 -4.09
N LEU A 175 3.59 15.57 -4.38
CA LEU A 175 3.51 15.06 -5.73
C LEU A 175 2.22 15.50 -6.43
N GLU A 176 1.08 15.41 -5.74
CA GLU A 176 -0.22 15.87 -6.25
C GLU A 176 -0.19 17.34 -6.69
N LYS A 177 0.48 18.21 -5.92
CA LYS A 177 0.63 19.63 -6.28
C LYS A 177 1.44 19.85 -7.55
N ARG A 178 2.43 18.98 -7.81
CA ARG A 178 3.33 19.10 -8.97
C ARG A 178 2.80 18.43 -10.23
N VAL A 179 1.96 17.42 -10.06
CA VAL A 179 1.30 16.76 -11.19
C VAL A 179 0.12 17.62 -11.63
N ASN A 180 0.36 18.52 -12.58
CA ASN A 180 -0.68 19.32 -13.24
C ASN A 180 -1.55 18.43 -14.15
N CYS A 181 -2.45 17.58 -13.57
CA CYS A 181 -3.07 16.56 -14.39
C CYS A 181 -4.43 16.03 -13.92
N PRO A 182 -5.22 15.50 -14.88
CA PRO A 182 -6.48 14.85 -14.58
C PRO A 182 -6.31 13.64 -13.62
N PRO A 183 -7.37 13.23 -12.94
CA PRO A 183 -7.40 12.27 -11.80
C PRO A 183 -6.63 10.96 -11.98
N ILE A 184 -6.44 10.52 -13.22
CA ILE A 184 -5.85 9.23 -13.57
C ILE A 184 -4.33 9.16 -13.26
N ARG A 185 -3.60 10.28 -13.26
CA ARG A 185 -2.12 10.28 -13.21
C ARG A 185 -1.53 10.00 -11.83
N ILE A 186 -2.12 10.53 -10.77
CA ILE A 186 -1.63 10.25 -9.40
C ILE A 186 -1.84 8.78 -9.07
N ARG A 187 -2.91 8.17 -9.56
CA ARG A 187 -3.15 6.73 -9.44
C ARG A 187 -1.98 5.88 -9.96
N HIS A 188 -1.34 6.29 -11.05
CA HIS A 188 -0.19 5.59 -11.61
C HIS A 188 1.08 5.76 -10.77
N VAL A 189 1.28 6.93 -10.16
CA VAL A 189 2.43 7.18 -9.29
C VAL A 189 2.25 6.52 -7.94
N CYS A 190 1.05 6.50 -7.38
CA CYS A 190 0.74 5.70 -6.19
C CYS A 190 1.03 4.22 -6.46
N SER A 191 0.77 3.73 -7.68
CA SER A 191 1.12 2.36 -8.05
C SER A 191 2.63 2.15 -8.21
N ALA A 192 3.46 3.19 -8.42
CA ALA A 192 4.91 3.06 -8.39
C ALA A 192 5.46 2.83 -6.98
N ILE A 193 4.83 3.42 -5.98
CA ILE A 193 5.18 3.19 -4.57
C ILE A 193 4.65 1.82 -4.12
N TYR A 194 3.53 1.35 -4.69
CA TYR A 194 2.84 0.14 -4.29
C TYR A 194 2.64 -0.90 -5.39
N GLN A 195 3.04 -0.63 -6.62
CA GLN A 195 2.74 -1.35 -7.85
C GLN A 195 1.47 -2.22 -7.81
N LYS A 196 0.43 -1.72 -8.46
CA LYS A 196 -0.72 -2.53 -8.85
C LYS A 196 -0.40 -3.27 -10.15
N ASP A 197 -0.53 -4.60 -10.13
CA ASP A 197 -0.83 -5.38 -11.34
C ASP A 197 -2.28 -5.17 -11.76
#